data_46a25abf536b7ad1e354ecbe5620eaa2
#
_entry.id   46a25abf536b7ad1e354ecbe5620eaa2
#
_cell.length_a   1.000
_cell.length_b   1.000
_cell.length_c   1.000
_cell.angle_alpha   90.00
_cell.angle_beta   90.00
_cell.angle_gamma   90.00
#
_symmetry.space_group_name_H-M   'P 1'
#
loop_
_entity.id
_entity.type
_entity.pdbx_description
1 polymer ?
#
loop_
_entity_poly.entity_id
_entity_poly.type
_entity_poly.pdbx_seq_one_letter_code
_entity_poly.pdbx_strand_id
1 'polypeptide(L)'
;MPPNWTELADRLVKVLHLSSAPVAITFAASPPLGVDRFDAPMAEATEDGRRGRVPAGCVFWIHGAERAFATVPEDHGNCSVGSVTHGLLAPSEVIDHSDVAQLVGVGWVGPGVLDQLPKVATRPGSVVYAPLGTVPIDPDVVLLRVNARQLMVLSDALPGLSIEGKPQCHIVAMAMEQGVAAASVGCALSRQRTGMPPDEMTCALPAGQLDTMVEAIEKTSATDAVVAGYAAKDARRFA
;
A
#
# COMPACT_ATOMS: atom_id res chain seq x y z
N MET A 1 15.78 -5.82 -20.32
CA MET A 1 16.29 -6.64 -19.19
C MET A 1 15.26 -6.54 -18.09
N PRO A 2 15.09 -7.55 -17.23
CA PRO A 2 14.25 -7.37 -16.07
C PRO A 2 14.78 -6.25 -15.18
N PRO A 3 13.90 -5.52 -14.47
CA PRO A 3 14.32 -4.44 -13.56
C PRO A 3 15.26 -4.96 -12.47
N ASN A 4 16.21 -4.12 -12.07
CA ASN A 4 17.04 -4.40 -10.90
C ASN A 4 16.31 -3.87 -9.64
N TRP A 5 15.48 -4.70 -9.04
CA TRP A 5 14.66 -4.33 -7.89
C TRP A 5 15.48 -3.85 -6.69
N THR A 6 16.65 -4.44 -6.45
CA THR A 6 17.56 -4.02 -5.37
C THR A 6 18.05 -2.59 -5.60
N GLU A 7 18.50 -2.28 -6.80
CA GLU A 7 18.95 -0.94 -7.15
C GLU A 7 17.83 0.09 -7.05
N LEU A 8 16.62 -0.23 -7.55
CA LEU A 8 15.46 0.66 -7.48
C LEU A 8 15.02 0.89 -6.03
N ALA A 9 15.07 -0.14 -5.18
CA ALA A 9 14.78 -0.01 -3.75
C ALA A 9 15.77 0.95 -3.07
N ASP A 10 17.06 0.77 -3.31
CA ASP A 10 18.11 1.62 -2.73
C ASP A 10 17.99 3.09 -3.18
N ARG A 11 17.70 3.30 -4.47
CA ARG A 11 17.44 4.65 -5.02
C ARG A 11 16.25 5.32 -4.36
N LEU A 12 15.11 4.62 -4.23
CA LEU A 12 13.92 5.14 -3.54
C LEU A 12 14.20 5.50 -2.09
N VAL A 13 14.82 4.58 -1.34
CA VAL A 13 15.18 4.81 0.07
C VAL A 13 16.08 6.04 0.20
N LYS A 14 17.07 6.15 -0.65
CA LYS A 14 18.04 7.26 -0.64
C LYS A 14 17.40 8.59 -1.00
N VAL A 15 16.65 8.64 -2.12
CA VAL A 15 16.13 9.91 -2.65
C VAL A 15 15.00 10.49 -1.80
N LEU A 16 14.13 9.63 -1.28
CA LEU A 16 13.01 10.03 -0.43
C LEU A 16 13.34 10.02 1.07
N HIS A 17 14.52 9.50 1.45
CA HIS A 17 14.87 9.29 2.88
C HIS A 17 13.80 8.46 3.60
N LEU A 18 13.40 7.33 3.00
CA LEU A 18 12.37 6.46 3.58
C LEU A 18 12.86 5.85 4.89
N SER A 19 11.97 5.78 5.87
CA SER A 19 12.22 5.15 7.18
C SER A 19 12.05 3.64 7.19
N SER A 20 11.44 3.08 6.14
CA SER A 20 11.23 1.64 5.95
C SER A 20 11.48 1.25 4.50
N ALA A 21 11.80 -0.02 4.27
CA ALA A 21 11.96 -0.54 2.92
C ALA A 21 10.65 -0.39 2.11
N PRO A 22 10.72 -0.07 0.80
CA PRO A 22 9.60 -0.21 -0.11
C PRO A 22 9.08 -1.66 -0.10
N VAL A 23 7.77 -1.84 -0.09
CA VAL A 23 7.13 -3.16 -0.05
C VAL A 23 6.69 -3.57 -1.45
N ALA A 24 7.22 -4.66 -1.94
CA ALA A 24 6.74 -5.34 -3.13
C ALA A 24 5.47 -6.12 -2.81
N ILE A 25 4.44 -5.98 -3.63
CA ILE A 25 3.17 -6.71 -3.53
C ILE A 25 2.94 -7.44 -4.84
N THR A 26 2.73 -8.76 -4.78
CA THR A 26 2.45 -9.59 -5.94
C THR A 26 1.21 -10.44 -5.71
N PHE A 27 0.30 -10.43 -6.69
CA PHE A 27 -0.92 -11.23 -6.68
C PHE A 27 -0.69 -12.51 -7.50
N ALA A 28 -0.81 -13.67 -6.86
CA ALA A 28 -0.52 -14.96 -7.47
C ALA A 28 -1.71 -15.91 -7.39
N ALA A 29 -1.78 -16.88 -8.31
CA ALA A 29 -2.82 -17.92 -8.27
C ALA A 29 -2.68 -18.85 -7.07
N SER A 30 -1.46 -19.03 -6.54
CA SER A 30 -1.16 -19.83 -5.34
C SER A 30 0.14 -19.34 -4.72
N PRO A 31 0.43 -19.67 -3.45
CA PRO A 31 1.71 -19.35 -2.82
C PRO A 31 2.87 -19.88 -3.67
N PRO A 32 3.85 -19.02 -4.04
CA PRO A 32 4.98 -19.45 -4.85
C PRO A 32 5.87 -20.42 -4.11
N LEU A 33 6.51 -21.31 -4.85
CA LEU A 33 7.47 -22.28 -4.28
C LEU A 33 8.67 -21.52 -3.66
N GLY A 34 9.04 -21.91 -2.44
CA GLY A 34 10.17 -21.31 -1.72
C GLY A 34 9.84 -19.99 -1.01
N VAL A 35 8.58 -19.54 -1.04
CA VAL A 35 8.10 -18.41 -0.23
C VAL A 35 7.32 -18.96 0.96
N ASP A 36 7.79 -18.67 2.17
CA ASP A 36 7.13 -19.12 3.39
C ASP A 36 5.76 -18.46 3.58
N ARG A 37 4.84 -19.21 4.18
CA ARG A 37 3.55 -18.65 4.60
C ARG A 37 3.73 -17.73 5.80
N PHE A 38 2.89 -16.70 5.88
CA PHE A 38 2.83 -15.86 7.08
C PHE A 38 2.50 -16.71 8.31
N ASP A 39 3.31 -16.61 9.36
CA ASP A 39 3.38 -17.56 10.48
C ASP A 39 2.68 -17.09 11.76
N ALA A 40 1.81 -16.09 11.71
CA ALA A 40 1.02 -15.71 12.88
C ALA A 40 -0.13 -16.70 13.12
N PRO A 41 -0.54 -16.91 14.40
CA PRO A 41 -1.71 -17.72 14.71
C PRO A 41 -2.99 -17.07 14.13
N MET A 42 -3.97 -17.93 13.82
CA MET A 42 -5.29 -17.46 13.45
C MET A 42 -5.97 -16.83 14.67
N ALA A 43 -6.52 -15.62 14.50
CA ALA A 43 -7.26 -14.95 15.56
C ALA A 43 -8.55 -15.72 15.95
N GLU A 44 -9.11 -15.41 17.12
CA GLU A 44 -10.44 -15.86 17.48
C GLU A 44 -11.48 -15.41 16.46
N ALA A 45 -12.54 -16.20 16.30
CA ALA A 45 -13.60 -15.85 15.39
C ALA A 45 -14.36 -14.60 15.87
N THR A 46 -14.71 -13.74 14.92
CA THR A 46 -15.68 -12.65 15.14
C THR A 46 -17.09 -13.22 15.38
N GLU A 47 -18.07 -12.39 15.77
CA GLU A 47 -19.44 -12.81 15.99
C GLU A 47 -20.06 -13.48 14.74
N ASP A 48 -19.69 -13.05 13.55
CA ASP A 48 -20.11 -13.63 12.28
C ASP A 48 -19.18 -14.78 11.79
N GLY A 49 -18.30 -15.28 12.66
CA GLY A 49 -17.49 -16.48 12.42
C GLY A 49 -16.23 -16.25 11.59
N ARG A 50 -15.93 -15.01 11.17
CA ARG A 50 -14.75 -14.68 10.38
C ARG A 50 -13.49 -14.74 11.21
N ARG A 51 -12.40 -15.07 10.55
CA ARG A 51 -11.06 -15.15 11.12
C ARG A 51 -10.04 -14.59 10.14
N GLY A 52 -8.91 -14.16 10.67
CA GLY A 52 -7.73 -13.81 9.89
C GLY A 52 -6.51 -13.77 10.80
N ARG A 53 -5.32 -13.83 10.23
CA ARG A 53 -4.06 -13.83 11.00
C ARG A 53 -3.70 -12.45 11.55
N VAL A 54 -4.20 -11.40 10.91
CA VAL A 54 -3.97 -10.00 11.32
C VAL A 54 -5.30 -9.24 11.30
N PRO A 55 -5.41 -8.12 12.01
CA PRO A 55 -6.67 -7.37 12.08
C PRO A 55 -7.08 -6.71 10.75
N ALA A 56 -6.15 -6.52 9.81
CA ALA A 56 -6.41 -6.00 8.48
C ALA A 56 -5.23 -6.28 7.54
N GLY A 57 -5.49 -6.41 6.23
CA GLY A 57 -4.45 -6.67 5.23
C GLY A 57 -3.33 -5.63 5.19
N CYS A 58 -3.59 -4.37 5.56
CA CYS A 58 -2.56 -3.34 5.66
C CYS A 58 -1.50 -3.62 6.75
N VAL A 59 -1.74 -4.54 7.70
CA VAL A 59 -0.71 -5.00 8.63
C VAL A 59 0.38 -5.80 7.91
N PHE A 60 0.03 -6.53 6.84
CA PHE A 60 1.03 -7.23 6.02
C PHE A 60 2.01 -6.27 5.33
N TRP A 61 1.63 -5.02 5.07
CA TRP A 61 2.55 -4.02 4.51
C TRP A 61 3.68 -3.66 5.47
N ILE A 62 3.44 -3.72 6.78
CA ILE A 62 4.48 -3.50 7.79
C ILE A 62 5.46 -4.66 7.79
N HIS A 63 4.95 -5.89 7.89
CA HIS A 63 5.78 -7.08 7.89
C HIS A 63 6.51 -7.31 6.54
N GLY A 64 5.86 -6.92 5.44
CA GLY A 64 6.45 -6.98 4.09
C GLY A 64 7.66 -6.06 3.89
N ALA A 65 7.82 -5.00 4.70
CA ALA A 65 9.02 -4.19 4.71
C ALA A 65 10.22 -4.87 5.41
N GLU A 66 9.98 -5.93 6.18
CA GLU A 66 10.98 -6.61 6.99
C GLU A 66 11.40 -7.96 6.39
N ARG A 67 10.45 -8.72 5.83
CA ARG A 67 10.68 -10.07 5.30
C ARG A 67 9.70 -10.43 4.19
N ALA A 68 10.10 -11.42 3.36
CA ALA A 68 9.21 -12.00 2.36
C ALA A 68 8.28 -13.06 2.98
N PHE A 69 7.01 -13.07 2.56
CA PHE A 69 6.05 -14.11 2.91
C PHE A 69 4.86 -14.10 1.94
N ALA A 70 4.16 -15.22 1.90
CA ALA A 70 2.90 -15.37 1.16
C ALA A 70 1.72 -15.47 2.13
N THR A 71 0.58 -14.87 1.74
CA THR A 71 -0.70 -15.00 2.42
C THR A 71 -1.70 -15.69 1.50
N VAL A 72 -2.77 -16.21 2.07
CA VAL A 72 -3.95 -16.71 1.34
C VAL A 72 -5.19 -15.93 1.73
N PRO A 73 -6.32 -16.04 1.02
CA PRO A 73 -7.52 -15.26 1.30
C PRO A 73 -7.97 -15.32 2.76
N GLU A 74 -7.86 -16.47 3.41
CA GLU A 74 -8.25 -16.67 4.81
C GLU A 74 -7.44 -15.82 5.80
N ASP A 75 -6.20 -15.50 5.46
CA ASP A 75 -5.33 -14.66 6.29
C ASP A 75 -5.84 -13.21 6.38
N HIS A 76 -6.64 -12.79 5.41
CA HIS A 76 -7.21 -11.44 5.29
C HIS A 76 -8.64 -11.30 5.86
N GLY A 77 -9.20 -12.36 6.44
CA GLY A 77 -10.62 -12.45 6.81
C GLY A 77 -11.16 -11.40 7.78
N ASN A 78 -10.31 -10.66 8.50
CA ASN A 78 -10.73 -9.67 9.50
C ASN A 78 -11.03 -8.27 8.95
N CYS A 79 -10.88 -8.04 7.64
CA CYS A 79 -11.19 -6.76 7.02
C CYS A 79 -11.88 -6.96 5.69
N SER A 80 -13.21 -6.87 5.65
CA SER A 80 -14.01 -7.08 4.44
C SER A 80 -13.65 -6.11 3.31
N VAL A 81 -13.46 -4.84 3.63
CA VAL A 81 -13.07 -3.82 2.64
C VAL A 81 -11.70 -4.13 2.02
N GLY A 82 -10.72 -4.52 2.83
CA GLY A 82 -9.40 -4.93 2.34
C GLY A 82 -9.47 -6.18 1.46
N SER A 83 -10.27 -7.17 1.85
CA SER A 83 -10.47 -8.38 1.06
C SER A 83 -11.11 -8.10 -0.30
N VAL A 84 -12.08 -7.17 -0.38
CA VAL A 84 -12.70 -6.75 -1.64
C VAL A 84 -11.73 -5.99 -2.51
N THR A 85 -11.00 -5.02 -1.98
CA THR A 85 -10.05 -4.21 -2.78
C THR A 85 -8.90 -5.04 -3.34
N HIS A 86 -8.47 -6.09 -2.63
CA HIS A 86 -7.45 -7.02 -3.11
C HIS A 86 -8.01 -8.17 -3.98
N GLY A 87 -9.30 -8.14 -4.32
CA GLY A 87 -9.92 -9.17 -5.15
C GLY A 87 -10.09 -10.54 -4.48
N LEU A 88 -9.85 -10.64 -3.17
CA LEU A 88 -9.92 -11.88 -2.41
C LEU A 88 -11.36 -12.34 -2.17
N LEU A 89 -12.30 -11.39 -2.03
CA LEU A 89 -13.74 -11.60 -1.87
C LEU A 89 -14.51 -10.66 -2.80
N ALA A 90 -15.64 -11.13 -3.32
CA ALA A 90 -16.56 -10.28 -4.05
C ALA A 90 -17.37 -9.38 -3.08
N PRO A 91 -17.85 -8.19 -3.52
CA PRO A 91 -18.72 -7.34 -2.71
C PRO A 91 -19.93 -8.08 -2.14
N SER A 92 -20.56 -8.97 -2.93
CA SER A 92 -21.71 -9.78 -2.53
C SER A 92 -21.40 -10.81 -1.43
N GLU A 93 -20.13 -11.20 -1.27
CA GLU A 93 -19.70 -12.15 -0.23
C GLU A 93 -19.53 -11.47 1.13
N VAL A 94 -19.44 -10.14 1.18
CA VAL A 94 -19.11 -9.39 2.40
C VAL A 94 -20.21 -8.41 2.83
N ILE A 95 -21.28 -8.25 2.05
CA ILE A 95 -22.31 -7.23 2.32
C ILE A 95 -22.97 -7.39 3.69
N ASP A 96 -23.10 -8.63 4.16
CA ASP A 96 -23.72 -8.98 5.44
C ASP A 96 -22.68 -9.11 6.57
N HIS A 97 -21.40 -8.81 6.30
CA HIS A 97 -20.40 -8.87 7.35
C HIS A 97 -20.59 -7.74 8.37
N SER A 98 -20.38 -8.06 9.65
CA SER A 98 -20.61 -7.16 10.77
C SER A 98 -19.78 -5.87 10.68
N ASP A 99 -18.56 -5.92 10.18
CA ASP A 99 -17.72 -4.73 10.00
C ASP A 99 -18.28 -3.81 8.90
N VAL A 100 -18.82 -4.35 7.82
CA VAL A 100 -19.49 -3.57 6.77
C VAL A 100 -20.76 -2.92 7.31
N ALA A 101 -21.62 -3.70 7.98
CA ALA A 101 -22.85 -3.22 8.59
C ALA A 101 -22.57 -2.08 9.60
N GLN A 102 -21.55 -2.21 10.45
CA GLN A 102 -21.14 -1.18 11.39
C GLN A 102 -20.67 0.10 10.70
N LEU A 103 -19.82 -0.01 9.66
CA LEU A 103 -19.29 1.15 8.94
C LEU A 103 -20.39 1.93 8.21
N VAL A 104 -21.37 1.22 7.65
CA VAL A 104 -22.57 1.84 7.03
C VAL A 104 -23.48 2.44 8.10
N GLY A 105 -23.74 1.71 9.19
CA GLY A 105 -24.64 2.14 10.25
C GLY A 105 -24.21 3.41 10.97
N VAL A 106 -22.88 3.64 11.11
CA VAL A 106 -22.34 4.91 11.67
C VAL A 106 -22.14 6.00 10.61
N GLY A 107 -22.51 5.75 9.35
CA GLY A 107 -22.36 6.71 8.27
C GLY A 107 -20.91 6.97 7.84
N TRP A 108 -19.98 6.09 8.19
CA TRP A 108 -18.56 6.23 7.79
C TRP A 108 -18.37 6.03 6.28
N VAL A 109 -19.16 5.14 5.68
CA VAL A 109 -19.29 4.94 4.24
C VAL A 109 -20.77 4.82 3.88
N GLY A 110 -21.13 5.15 2.64
CA GLY A 110 -22.49 4.94 2.12
C GLY A 110 -22.76 3.48 1.76
N PRO A 111 -24.02 3.08 1.69
CA PRO A 111 -24.39 1.79 1.10
C PRO A 111 -23.91 1.74 -0.36
N GLY A 112 -23.46 0.59 -0.81
CA GLY A 112 -22.94 0.40 -2.17
C GLY A 112 -21.50 0.88 -2.39
N VAL A 113 -20.80 1.37 -1.36
CA VAL A 113 -19.39 1.79 -1.46
C VAL A 113 -18.49 0.68 -2.01
N LEU A 114 -18.73 -0.57 -1.63
CA LEU A 114 -17.90 -1.71 -2.05
C LEU A 114 -17.94 -1.95 -3.57
N ASP A 115 -19.03 -1.61 -4.23
CA ASP A 115 -19.15 -1.74 -5.69
C ASP A 115 -18.34 -0.67 -6.43
N GLN A 116 -18.17 0.49 -5.82
CA GLN A 116 -17.50 1.67 -6.39
C GLN A 116 -15.99 1.67 -6.16
N LEU A 117 -15.50 0.89 -5.19
CA LEU A 117 -14.07 0.84 -4.89
C LEU A 117 -13.26 0.24 -6.03
N PRO A 118 -12.10 0.82 -6.38
CA PRO A 118 -11.08 0.13 -7.14
C PRO A 118 -10.74 -1.20 -6.48
N LYS A 119 -10.70 -2.25 -7.27
CA LYS A 119 -10.41 -3.61 -6.80
C LYS A 119 -9.59 -4.37 -7.82
N VAL A 120 -8.77 -5.30 -7.35
CA VAL A 120 -8.04 -6.23 -8.20
C VAL A 120 -9.05 -7.09 -8.95
N ALA A 121 -8.96 -7.10 -10.28
CA ALA A 121 -9.96 -7.74 -11.16
C ALA A 121 -9.91 -9.26 -11.11
N THR A 122 -8.73 -9.82 -10.91
CA THR A 122 -8.55 -11.26 -10.74
C THR A 122 -8.83 -11.68 -9.30
N ARG A 123 -9.23 -12.94 -9.09
CA ARG A 123 -9.34 -13.52 -7.73
C ARG A 123 -8.05 -14.27 -7.41
N PRO A 124 -7.09 -13.63 -6.72
CA PRO A 124 -5.84 -14.29 -6.42
C PRO A 124 -6.03 -15.38 -5.35
N GLY A 125 -5.28 -16.46 -5.47
CA GLY A 125 -5.20 -17.47 -4.42
C GLY A 125 -4.13 -17.16 -3.38
N SER A 126 -3.28 -16.16 -3.65
CA SER A 126 -2.21 -15.72 -2.74
C SER A 126 -1.82 -14.27 -3.01
N VAL A 127 -1.41 -13.57 -1.96
CA VAL A 127 -0.71 -12.28 -2.07
C VAL A 127 0.66 -12.43 -1.42
N VAL A 128 1.71 -12.08 -2.15
CA VAL A 128 3.10 -12.10 -1.68
C VAL A 128 3.53 -10.70 -1.31
N TYR A 129 4.13 -10.56 -0.15
CA TYR A 129 4.73 -9.34 0.35
C TYR A 129 6.22 -9.55 0.58
N ALA A 130 7.05 -8.60 0.21
CA ALA A 130 8.50 -8.66 0.45
C ALA A 130 9.12 -7.26 0.46
N PRO A 131 10.29 -7.07 1.09
CA PRO A 131 11.11 -5.89 0.82
C PRO A 131 11.48 -5.86 -0.67
N LEU A 132 11.32 -4.71 -1.33
CA LEU A 132 11.57 -4.60 -2.78
C LEU A 132 12.96 -5.05 -3.20
N GLY A 133 13.98 -4.81 -2.36
CA GLY A 133 15.36 -5.19 -2.65
C GLY A 133 15.64 -6.70 -2.62
N THR A 134 14.71 -7.50 -2.09
CA THR A 134 14.88 -8.96 -1.92
C THR A 134 13.66 -9.75 -2.38
N VAL A 135 12.96 -9.25 -3.41
CA VAL A 135 11.74 -9.89 -3.93
C VAL A 135 12.02 -11.31 -4.44
N PRO A 136 11.19 -12.30 -4.08
CA PRO A 136 11.31 -13.64 -4.60
C PRO A 136 10.72 -13.80 -6.02
N ILE A 137 9.80 -12.91 -6.39
CA ILE A 137 9.12 -12.85 -7.70
C ILE A 137 8.87 -11.38 -8.07
N ASP A 138 8.76 -11.08 -9.36
CA ASP A 138 8.50 -9.72 -9.82
C ASP A 138 7.20 -9.16 -9.24
N PRO A 139 7.19 -7.94 -8.69
CA PRO A 139 6.00 -7.34 -8.10
C PRO A 139 5.03 -6.79 -9.14
N ASP A 140 3.74 -6.74 -8.76
CA ASP A 140 2.73 -5.98 -9.49
C ASP A 140 2.70 -4.52 -9.02
N VAL A 141 2.91 -4.31 -7.72
CA VAL A 141 2.83 -3.00 -7.06
C VAL A 141 3.97 -2.82 -6.08
N VAL A 142 4.50 -1.60 -6.01
CA VAL A 142 5.45 -1.18 -4.97
C VAL A 142 4.77 -0.17 -4.04
N LEU A 143 4.69 -0.51 -2.76
CA LEU A 143 4.08 0.33 -1.73
C LEU A 143 5.16 1.03 -0.90
N LEU A 144 5.01 2.34 -0.75
CA LEU A 144 5.87 3.19 0.08
C LEU A 144 5.09 3.65 1.31
N ARG A 145 5.77 3.72 2.46
CA ARG A 145 5.30 4.43 3.64
C ARG A 145 5.99 5.78 3.66
N VAL A 146 5.22 6.86 3.63
CA VAL A 146 5.72 8.21 3.37
C VAL A 146 5.14 9.21 4.36
N ASN A 147 5.84 10.30 4.58
CA ASN A 147 5.34 11.49 5.28
C ASN A 147 4.91 12.58 4.27
N ALA A 148 4.37 13.69 4.78
CA ALA A 148 3.89 14.80 3.93
C ALA A 148 4.97 15.38 3.02
N ARG A 149 6.23 15.51 3.50
CA ARG A 149 7.33 16.03 2.68
C ARG A 149 7.67 15.07 1.53
N GLN A 150 7.73 13.77 1.81
CA GLN A 150 8.01 12.76 0.81
C GLN A 150 6.87 12.69 -0.22
N LEU A 151 5.62 12.80 0.24
CA LEU A 151 4.46 12.84 -0.65
C LEU A 151 4.45 14.08 -1.55
N MET A 152 4.90 15.24 -1.05
CA MET A 152 5.08 16.44 -1.87
C MET A 152 6.02 16.16 -3.05
N VAL A 153 7.20 15.58 -2.80
CA VAL A 153 8.14 15.21 -3.87
C VAL A 153 7.52 14.23 -4.86
N LEU A 154 6.81 13.22 -4.36
CA LEU A 154 6.11 12.26 -5.22
C LEU A 154 5.03 12.91 -6.08
N SER A 155 4.25 13.84 -5.51
CA SER A 155 3.20 14.57 -6.23
C SER A 155 3.77 15.45 -7.33
N ASP A 156 4.89 16.11 -7.09
CA ASP A 156 5.56 16.97 -8.07
C ASP A 156 6.27 16.15 -9.16
N ALA A 157 6.83 15.00 -8.79
CA ALA A 157 7.52 14.11 -9.72
C ALA A 157 6.57 13.31 -10.62
N LEU A 158 5.38 12.99 -10.14
CA LEU A 158 4.40 12.11 -10.77
C LEU A 158 3.09 12.86 -11.04
N PRO A 159 2.97 13.61 -12.14
CA PRO A 159 1.82 14.50 -12.40
C PRO A 159 0.46 13.80 -12.44
N GLY A 160 0.44 12.49 -12.61
CA GLY A 160 -0.80 11.67 -12.57
C GLY A 160 -1.07 11.02 -11.22
N LEU A 161 -0.29 11.35 -10.17
CA LEU A 161 -0.50 10.76 -8.84
C LEU A 161 -1.84 11.19 -8.27
N SER A 162 -2.67 10.19 -7.92
CA SER A 162 -3.95 10.42 -7.24
C SER A 162 -3.77 10.43 -5.73
N ILE A 163 -4.38 11.39 -5.04
CA ILE A 163 -4.38 11.45 -3.56
C ILE A 163 -5.75 11.07 -3.06
N GLU A 164 -5.80 9.93 -2.39
CA GLU A 164 -7.02 9.25 -1.98
C GLU A 164 -7.29 9.39 -0.48
N GLY A 165 -8.57 9.28 -0.13
CA GLY A 165 -9.01 9.15 1.25
C GLY A 165 -9.11 7.69 1.71
N LYS A 166 -10.23 7.41 2.33
CA LYS A 166 -10.60 6.07 2.84
C LYS A 166 -11.39 5.27 1.79
N PRO A 167 -11.22 3.95 1.76
CA PRO A 167 -10.25 3.13 2.49
C PRO A 167 -8.86 3.24 1.83
N GLN A 168 -7.78 3.16 2.60
CA GLN A 168 -6.45 3.31 2.01
C GLN A 168 -6.01 2.12 1.13
N CYS A 169 -6.60 0.95 1.30
CA CYS A 169 -6.15 -0.27 0.60
C CYS A 169 -6.44 -0.26 -0.90
N HIS A 170 -7.38 0.55 -1.39
CA HIS A 170 -7.72 0.59 -2.81
C HIS A 170 -6.62 1.19 -3.71
N ILE A 171 -5.66 1.94 -3.14
CA ILE A 171 -4.52 2.45 -3.91
C ILE A 171 -3.69 1.33 -4.56
N VAL A 172 -3.64 0.15 -3.94
CA VAL A 172 -2.96 -1.02 -4.50
C VAL A 172 -3.65 -1.47 -5.80
N ALA A 173 -4.98 -1.53 -5.78
CA ALA A 173 -5.74 -1.86 -6.98
C ALA A 173 -5.64 -0.78 -8.06
N MET A 174 -5.58 0.50 -7.70
CA MET A 174 -5.36 1.58 -8.66
C MET A 174 -4.00 1.45 -9.34
N ALA A 175 -2.94 1.16 -8.58
CA ALA A 175 -1.62 0.96 -9.14
C ALA A 175 -1.56 -0.26 -10.06
N MET A 176 -2.18 -1.38 -9.66
CA MET A 176 -2.17 -2.62 -10.43
C MET A 176 -3.03 -2.55 -11.68
N GLU A 177 -4.29 -2.17 -11.54
CA GLU A 177 -5.30 -2.31 -12.61
C GLU A 177 -5.37 -1.10 -13.54
N GLN A 178 -5.09 0.08 -13.01
CA GLN A 178 -5.19 1.33 -13.76
C GLN A 178 -3.81 1.87 -14.17
N GLY A 179 -2.72 1.31 -13.65
CA GLY A 179 -1.37 1.79 -13.89
C GLY A 179 -1.12 3.21 -13.36
N VAL A 180 -1.88 3.63 -12.35
CA VAL A 180 -1.83 4.98 -11.77
C VAL A 180 -1.13 4.95 -10.42
N ALA A 181 -0.12 5.81 -10.24
CA ALA A 181 0.42 6.05 -8.91
C ALA A 181 -0.66 6.65 -8.01
N ALA A 182 -0.87 6.08 -6.84
CA ALA A 182 -1.91 6.54 -5.92
C ALA A 182 -1.39 6.59 -4.49
N ALA A 183 -1.65 7.68 -3.79
CA ALA A 183 -1.34 7.85 -2.38
C ALA A 183 -2.62 7.92 -1.54
N SER A 184 -2.57 7.47 -0.31
CA SER A 184 -3.67 7.62 0.63
C SER A 184 -3.20 8.27 1.91
N VAL A 185 -4.01 9.22 2.37
CA VAL A 185 -3.84 9.84 3.70
C VAL A 185 -4.17 8.89 4.85
N GLY A 186 -4.58 7.66 4.54
CA GLY A 186 -4.94 6.62 5.49
C GLY A 186 -6.43 6.59 5.82
N CYS A 187 -6.82 5.60 6.60
CA CYS A 187 -8.15 5.52 7.18
C CYS A 187 -8.07 5.25 8.69
N ALA A 188 -9.12 5.61 9.43
CA ALA A 188 -9.16 5.45 10.90
C ALA A 188 -8.91 3.99 11.33
N LEU A 189 -9.50 3.02 10.62
CA LEU A 189 -9.30 1.60 10.90
C LEU A 189 -7.86 1.16 10.69
N SER A 190 -7.25 1.57 9.57
CA SER A 190 -5.85 1.25 9.28
C SER A 190 -4.93 1.82 10.35
N ARG A 191 -5.05 3.12 10.66
CA ARG A 191 -4.22 3.77 11.69
C ARG A 191 -4.28 3.05 13.02
N GLN A 192 -5.50 2.70 13.48
CA GLN A 192 -5.70 1.99 14.74
C GLN A 192 -5.14 0.55 14.71
N ARG A 193 -5.32 -0.16 13.58
CA ARG A 193 -4.93 -1.57 13.46
C ARG A 193 -3.45 -1.79 13.18
N THR A 194 -2.79 -0.80 12.58
CA THR A 194 -1.37 -0.89 12.19
C THR A 194 -0.43 -0.11 13.12
N GLY A 195 -0.98 0.73 14.00
CA GLY A 195 -0.16 1.68 14.77
C GLY A 195 0.50 2.74 13.89
N MET A 196 -0.06 3.03 12.71
CA MET A 196 0.48 4.02 11.77
C MET A 196 0.64 5.39 12.44
N PRO A 197 1.83 6.01 12.40
CA PRO A 197 2.06 7.35 12.93
C PRO A 197 1.11 8.40 12.33
N PRO A 198 0.78 9.47 13.08
CA PRO A 198 -0.16 10.50 12.60
C PRO A 198 0.26 11.17 11.28
N ASP A 199 1.54 11.32 11.06
CA ASP A 199 2.17 11.96 9.89
C ASP A 199 2.50 10.97 8.77
N GLU A 200 2.25 9.67 8.94
CA GLU A 200 2.50 8.66 7.92
C GLU A 200 1.30 8.51 6.98
N MET A 201 1.61 8.33 5.72
CA MET A 201 0.72 8.04 4.60
C MET A 201 1.29 6.86 3.81
N THR A 202 0.53 6.35 2.86
CA THR A 202 0.98 5.29 1.96
C THR A 202 0.89 5.74 0.51
N CYS A 203 1.80 5.26 -0.34
CA CYS A 203 1.78 5.51 -1.78
C CYS A 203 2.05 4.20 -2.51
N ALA A 204 1.19 3.83 -3.44
CA ALA A 204 1.32 2.65 -4.29
C ALA A 204 1.77 3.09 -5.69
N LEU A 205 2.81 2.46 -6.20
CA LEU A 205 3.39 2.70 -7.52
C LEU A 205 3.23 1.45 -8.38
N PRO A 206 2.80 1.55 -9.64
CA PRO A 206 2.79 0.43 -10.58
C PRO A 206 4.23 -0.04 -10.85
N ALA A 207 4.51 -1.32 -10.54
CA ALA A 207 5.87 -1.84 -10.63
C ALA A 207 6.44 -1.80 -12.05
N GLY A 208 5.59 -2.03 -13.06
CA GLY A 208 6.01 -1.97 -14.47
C GLY A 208 6.48 -0.60 -14.96
N GLN A 209 6.27 0.48 -14.19
CA GLN A 209 6.68 1.84 -14.51
C GLN A 209 7.73 2.38 -13.53
N LEU A 210 8.18 1.56 -12.57
CA LEU A 210 8.95 2.03 -11.42
C LEU A 210 10.27 2.70 -11.83
N ASP A 211 10.98 2.17 -12.81
CA ASP A 211 12.26 2.71 -13.27
C ASP A 211 12.13 4.17 -13.73
N THR A 212 11.17 4.43 -14.61
CA THR A 212 10.86 5.80 -15.08
C THR A 212 10.38 6.71 -13.93
N MET A 213 9.59 6.17 -13.01
CA MET A 213 9.12 6.94 -11.85
C MET A 213 10.27 7.31 -10.92
N VAL A 214 11.20 6.39 -10.66
CA VAL A 214 12.39 6.67 -9.82
C VAL A 214 13.26 7.77 -10.43
N GLU A 215 13.49 7.75 -11.74
CA GLU A 215 14.23 8.82 -12.44
C GLU A 215 13.55 10.19 -12.28
N ALA A 216 12.22 10.24 -12.42
CA ALA A 216 11.45 11.47 -12.23
C ALA A 216 11.53 11.98 -10.77
N ILE A 217 11.43 11.08 -9.79
CA ILE A 217 11.54 11.39 -8.36
C ILE A 217 12.93 11.95 -8.02
N GLU A 218 14.01 11.34 -8.54
CA GLU A 218 15.37 11.80 -8.34
C GLU A 218 15.57 13.21 -8.90
N LYS A 219 15.08 13.46 -10.11
CA LYS A 219 15.17 14.78 -10.76
C LYS A 219 14.42 15.84 -9.96
N THR A 220 13.21 15.55 -9.51
CA THR A 220 12.39 16.47 -8.69
C THR A 220 13.05 16.74 -7.35
N SER A 221 13.50 15.71 -6.64
CA SER A 221 14.19 15.85 -5.36
C SER A 221 15.45 16.71 -5.46
N ALA A 222 16.21 16.57 -6.53
CA ALA A 222 17.39 17.41 -6.79
C ALA A 222 17.00 18.88 -7.00
N THR A 223 15.90 19.15 -7.69
CA THR A 223 15.35 20.50 -7.89
C THR A 223 14.90 21.10 -6.55
N ASP A 224 14.15 20.35 -5.75
CA ASP A 224 13.69 20.78 -4.44
C ASP A 224 14.82 21.12 -3.48
N ALA A 225 15.93 20.38 -3.54
CA ALA A 225 17.12 20.67 -2.75
C ALA A 225 17.70 22.05 -3.07
N VAL A 226 17.71 22.46 -4.35
CA VAL A 226 18.15 23.80 -4.77
C VAL A 226 17.21 24.88 -4.27
N VAL A 227 15.88 24.65 -4.40
CA VAL A 227 14.86 25.61 -3.92
C VAL A 227 14.90 25.76 -2.40
N ALA A 228 15.06 24.66 -1.67
CA ALA A 228 15.22 24.68 -0.21
C ALA A 228 16.47 25.46 0.21
N GLY A 229 17.58 25.32 -0.52
CA GLY A 229 18.80 26.10 -0.29
C GLY A 229 18.62 27.60 -0.52
N TYR A 230 17.85 27.98 -1.53
CA TYR A 230 17.45 29.37 -1.77
C TYR A 230 16.58 29.90 -0.62
N ALA A 231 15.51 29.20 -0.30
CA ALA A 231 14.60 29.60 0.77
C ALA A 231 15.29 29.77 2.14
N ALA A 232 16.25 28.89 2.45
CA ALA A 232 17.04 29.00 3.68
C ALA A 232 17.95 30.24 3.72
N LYS A 233 18.45 30.69 2.57
CA LYS A 233 19.22 31.95 2.47
C LYS A 233 18.28 33.16 2.63
N ASP A 234 17.11 33.10 2.02
CA ASP A 234 16.15 34.18 2.07
C ASP A 234 15.56 34.35 3.49
N ALA A 235 15.20 33.24 4.16
CA ALA A 235 14.70 33.27 5.53
C ALA A 235 15.63 34.00 6.50
N ARG A 236 16.96 33.90 6.33
CA ARG A 236 17.95 34.60 7.17
C ARG A 236 17.94 36.12 7.00
N ARG A 237 17.29 36.65 5.97
CA ARG A 237 17.12 38.11 5.80
C ARG A 237 16.05 38.70 6.69
N PHE A 238 15.19 37.85 7.24
CA PHE A 238 14.07 38.25 8.12
C PHE A 238 14.27 37.82 9.58
N ALA A 239 15.38 37.17 9.90
CA ALA A 239 15.78 36.83 11.25
C ALA A 239 16.62 37.95 11.87
#